data_70f343abf6730c2da348dcced32a57ae
#
_entry.id   70f343abf6730c2da348dcced32a57ae
#
_cell.length_a   1.000
_cell.length_b   1.000
_cell.length_c   1.000
_cell.angle_alpha   90.00
_cell.angle_beta   90.00
_cell.angle_gamma   90.00
#
_symmetry.space_group_name_H-M   'P 1'
#
loop_
_entity.id
_entity.type
_entity.pdbx_description
1 polymer ?
#
loop_
_entity_poly.entity_id
_entity_poly.type
_entity_poly.pdbx_seq_one_letter_code
_entity_poly.pdbx_strand_id
1 'polypeptide(L)'
;MNKQKIFKFFPEINYDENEFYINKTNQEAFNLLNNDNFHKYIFLKGPKKSGKTHLLKSWSKKNCAIDYKNNLEILLNNKKNIFLDDVFININEEKLFHVINHCKLYNLKILLTSDIDIYDFNFLLNDLKSRLKTFTYTKINNPDDDMILKLLTKLLIEKKIIVKNKDIFDYLITRA
;
A
#
# COMPACT_ATOMS: atom_id res chain seq x y z
N MET A 1 14.55 -27.81 35.25
CA MET A 1 13.64 -27.70 34.09
C MET A 1 14.06 -26.48 33.25
N ASN A 2 14.75 -26.72 32.13
CA ASN A 2 15.15 -25.64 31.23
C ASN A 2 13.93 -25.15 30.47
N LYS A 3 13.52 -23.89 30.71
CA LYS A 3 12.48 -23.23 29.93
C LYS A 3 13.05 -22.91 28.54
N GLN A 4 12.52 -23.56 27.52
CA GLN A 4 12.79 -23.26 26.13
C GLN A 4 12.43 -21.80 25.83
N LYS A 5 13.41 -20.96 25.51
CA LYS A 5 13.19 -19.58 25.10
C LYS A 5 12.73 -19.58 23.64
N ILE A 6 11.48 -19.19 23.41
CA ILE A 6 10.95 -18.98 22.06
C ILE A 6 11.46 -17.62 21.59
N PHE A 7 12.43 -17.60 20.69
CA PHE A 7 12.83 -16.39 19.98
C PHE A 7 11.79 -16.10 18.89
N LYS A 8 10.97 -15.10 19.10
CA LYS A 8 10.11 -14.57 18.04
C LYS A 8 10.98 -13.79 17.06
N PHE A 9 11.52 -14.47 16.08
CA PHE A 9 12.18 -13.84 14.94
C PHE A 9 11.07 -13.32 14.01
N PHE A 10 10.68 -12.07 14.16
CA PHE A 10 9.95 -11.36 13.14
C PHE A 10 11.01 -10.68 12.27
N PRO A 11 11.27 -11.15 11.04
CA PRO A 11 12.14 -10.41 10.13
C PRO A 11 11.53 -9.02 9.95
N GLU A 12 12.34 -7.98 10.12
CA GLU A 12 11.93 -6.63 9.77
C GLU A 12 11.60 -6.62 8.27
N ILE A 13 10.37 -6.26 7.95
CA ILE A 13 9.96 -6.16 6.56
C ILE A 13 10.68 -4.96 5.98
N ASN A 14 11.60 -5.21 5.05
CA ASN A 14 12.26 -4.15 4.32
C ASN A 14 11.32 -3.64 3.22
N TYR A 15 10.98 -2.35 3.27
CA TYR A 15 10.15 -1.68 2.27
C TYR A 15 11.02 -0.90 1.26
N ASP A 16 12.16 -1.49 0.85
CA ASP A 16 13.00 -0.90 -0.18
C ASP A 16 12.35 -1.09 -1.57
N GLU A 17 12.44 -0.09 -2.42
CA GLU A 17 11.98 -0.16 -3.81
C GLU A 17 12.59 -1.34 -4.57
N ASN A 18 13.86 -1.65 -4.31
CA ASN A 18 14.60 -2.72 -4.97
C ASN A 18 14.08 -4.13 -4.61
N GLU A 19 13.33 -4.25 -3.51
CA GLU A 19 12.73 -5.52 -3.10
C GLU A 19 11.31 -5.72 -3.65
N PHE A 20 10.72 -4.68 -4.26
CA PHE A 20 9.41 -4.77 -4.86
C PHE A 20 9.50 -5.38 -6.25
N TYR A 21 8.84 -6.53 -6.43
CA TYR A 21 8.81 -7.18 -7.73
C TYR A 21 7.82 -6.48 -8.67
N ILE A 22 8.32 -6.00 -9.81
CA ILE A 22 7.54 -5.26 -10.80
C ILE A 22 7.22 -6.17 -11.98
N ASN A 23 5.94 -6.20 -12.37
CA ASN A 23 5.47 -6.82 -13.61
C ASN A 23 4.24 -6.06 -14.15
N LYS A 24 3.62 -6.57 -15.20
CA LYS A 24 2.46 -5.95 -15.87
C LYS A 24 1.26 -5.69 -14.94
N THR A 25 1.15 -6.39 -13.79
CA THR A 25 0.02 -6.25 -12.85
C THR A 25 0.14 -5.02 -11.95
N ASN A 26 1.36 -4.50 -11.74
CA ASN A 26 1.65 -3.40 -10.81
C ASN A 26 2.54 -2.30 -11.40
N GLN A 27 3.04 -2.47 -12.62
CA GLN A 27 3.99 -1.55 -13.25
C GLN A 27 3.45 -0.12 -13.38
N GLU A 28 2.17 0.04 -13.71
CA GLU A 28 1.53 1.35 -13.83
C GLU A 28 1.54 2.09 -12.48
N ALA A 29 1.11 1.40 -11.42
CA ALA A 29 1.11 1.95 -10.08
C ALA A 29 2.52 2.31 -9.59
N PHE A 30 3.49 1.42 -9.84
CA PHE A 30 4.89 1.65 -9.50
C PHE A 30 5.45 2.89 -10.24
N ASN A 31 5.24 2.98 -11.55
CA ASN A 31 5.72 4.09 -12.37
C ASN A 31 5.09 5.42 -11.93
N LEU A 32 3.78 5.44 -11.62
CA LEU A 32 3.10 6.64 -11.18
C LEU A 32 3.63 7.15 -9.85
N LEU A 33 3.86 6.24 -8.89
CA LEU A 33 4.37 6.61 -7.56
C LEU A 33 5.84 7.06 -7.59
N ASN A 34 6.60 6.63 -8.60
CA ASN A 34 8.01 7.00 -8.77
C ASN A 34 8.23 8.24 -9.65
N ASN A 35 7.28 8.60 -10.50
CA ASN A 35 7.31 9.82 -11.31
C ASN A 35 6.86 11.04 -10.49
N ASP A 36 7.73 11.55 -9.70
CA ASP A 36 7.55 12.33 -8.48
C ASP A 36 6.87 13.69 -8.57
N ASN A 37 6.71 14.30 -9.73
CA ASN A 37 6.48 15.75 -9.74
C ASN A 37 5.08 16.17 -10.18
N PHE A 38 4.28 15.28 -10.72
CA PHE A 38 3.00 15.67 -11.33
C PHE A 38 1.77 15.37 -10.46
N HIS A 39 1.83 14.33 -9.62
CA HIS A 39 0.65 13.87 -8.89
C HIS A 39 0.78 14.07 -7.38
N LYS A 40 -0.02 15.01 -6.85
CA LYS A 40 -0.01 15.32 -5.41
C LYS A 40 -1.02 14.50 -4.60
N TYR A 41 -2.14 14.16 -5.23
CA TYR A 41 -3.25 13.47 -4.60
C TYR A 41 -3.43 12.14 -5.32
N ILE A 42 -3.01 11.04 -4.70
CA ILE A 42 -2.99 9.72 -5.32
C ILE A 42 -3.87 8.76 -4.53
N PHE A 43 -4.67 7.99 -5.24
CA PHE A 43 -5.44 6.89 -4.69
C PHE A 43 -4.99 5.59 -5.35
N LEU A 44 -4.42 4.69 -4.54
CA LEU A 44 -3.91 3.39 -4.96
C LEU A 44 -4.89 2.29 -4.55
N LYS A 45 -5.58 1.70 -5.52
CA LYS A 45 -6.43 0.52 -5.31
C LYS A 45 -5.63 -0.77 -5.54
N GLY A 46 -5.97 -1.81 -4.80
CA GLY A 46 -5.46 -3.15 -5.10
C GLY A 46 -6.03 -4.19 -4.14
N PRO A 47 -6.02 -5.49 -4.53
CA PRO A 47 -6.52 -6.55 -3.67
C PRO A 47 -5.71 -6.67 -2.38
N LYS A 48 -6.24 -7.37 -1.39
CA LYS A 48 -5.48 -7.66 -0.16
C LYS A 48 -4.20 -8.39 -0.50
N LYS A 49 -3.10 -8.04 0.20
CA LYS A 49 -1.77 -8.62 0.00
C LYS A 49 -1.12 -8.36 -1.37
N SER A 50 -1.62 -7.45 -2.18
CA SER A 50 -1.06 -7.11 -3.49
C SER A 50 0.21 -6.24 -3.45
N GLY A 51 0.68 -5.85 -2.28
CA GLY A 51 1.86 -4.98 -2.13
C GLY A 51 1.54 -3.49 -1.99
N LYS A 52 0.27 -3.07 -1.81
CA LYS A 52 -0.12 -1.67 -1.56
C LYS A 52 0.69 -1.03 -0.44
N THR A 53 0.74 -1.70 0.73
CA THR A 53 1.50 -1.21 1.89
C THR A 53 2.98 -1.09 1.60
N HIS A 54 3.56 -1.98 0.78
CA HIS A 54 4.96 -1.88 0.38
C HIS A 54 5.20 -0.60 -0.43
N LEU A 55 4.43 -0.39 -1.51
CA LEU A 55 4.54 0.82 -2.34
C LEU A 55 4.27 2.10 -1.53
N LEU A 56 3.27 2.08 -0.65
CA LEU A 56 2.94 3.21 0.21
C LEU A 56 4.09 3.55 1.16
N LYS A 57 4.72 2.57 1.80
CA LYS A 57 5.87 2.79 2.71
C LYS A 57 7.11 3.26 1.95
N SER A 58 7.40 2.71 0.78
CA SER A 58 8.47 3.18 -0.10
C SER A 58 8.24 4.64 -0.50
N TRP A 59 7.05 4.96 -1.00
CA TRP A 59 6.65 6.32 -1.35
C TRP A 59 6.73 7.28 -0.14
N SER A 60 6.32 6.84 1.05
CA SER A 60 6.35 7.66 2.26
C SER A 60 7.76 8.04 2.68
N LYS A 61 8.72 7.12 2.57
CA LYS A 61 10.14 7.39 2.82
C LYS A 61 10.68 8.46 1.85
N LYS A 62 10.43 8.27 0.55
CA LYS A 62 10.88 9.18 -0.51
C LYS A 62 10.30 10.58 -0.38
N ASN A 63 9.05 10.71 0.02
CA ASN A 63 8.36 12.00 0.14
C ASN A 63 8.35 12.55 1.58
N CYS A 64 9.07 11.95 2.53
CA CYS A 64 9.07 12.33 3.94
C CYS A 64 7.66 12.45 4.51
N ALA A 65 6.76 11.56 4.08
CA ALA A 65 5.35 11.58 4.46
C ALA A 65 5.12 10.92 5.82
N ILE A 66 4.15 11.44 6.56
CA ILE A 66 3.75 10.92 7.87
C ILE A 66 2.45 10.12 7.78
N ASP A 67 2.34 9.11 8.64
CA ASP A 67 1.12 8.34 8.83
C ASP A 67 0.09 9.17 9.60
N TYR A 68 -1.09 9.32 9.03
CA TYR A 68 -2.13 10.13 9.68
C TYR A 68 -2.69 9.52 10.97
N LYS A 69 -2.72 8.22 11.12
CA LYS A 69 -3.23 7.47 12.31
C LYS A 69 -4.28 8.18 13.18
N ASN A 70 -5.23 8.87 12.56
CA ASN A 70 -6.35 9.58 13.21
C ASN A 70 -5.97 10.71 14.19
N ASN A 71 -4.76 11.22 14.19
CA ASN A 71 -4.38 12.33 15.06
C ASN A 71 -4.35 13.66 14.29
N LEU A 72 -5.49 14.38 14.32
CA LEU A 72 -5.65 15.70 13.69
C LEU A 72 -4.66 16.75 14.25
N GLU A 73 -4.30 16.69 15.51
CA GLU A 73 -3.39 17.66 16.12
C GLU A 73 -1.98 17.58 15.54
N ILE A 74 -1.52 16.38 15.21
CA ILE A 74 -0.23 16.19 14.52
C ILE A 74 -0.25 16.83 13.14
N LEU A 75 -1.40 16.79 12.45
CA LEU A 75 -1.55 17.40 11.14
C LEU A 75 -1.52 18.92 11.19
N LEU A 76 -2.27 19.52 12.10
CA LEU A 76 -2.41 20.97 12.17
C LEU A 76 -1.06 21.66 12.47
N ASN A 77 -0.17 20.95 13.18
CA ASN A 77 1.15 21.46 13.54
C ASN A 77 2.28 21.11 12.56
N ASN A 78 2.03 20.21 11.59
CA ASN A 78 3.05 19.72 10.67
C ASN A 78 2.62 19.89 9.20
N LYS A 79 3.33 20.72 8.46
CA LYS A 79 3.17 20.84 7.00
C LYS A 79 3.97 19.74 6.28
N LYS A 80 3.63 18.47 6.52
CA LYS A 80 4.28 17.31 5.91
C LYS A 80 3.33 16.59 4.96
N ASN A 81 3.89 15.91 3.97
CA ASN A 81 3.13 14.99 3.13
C ASN A 81 2.51 13.88 3.99
N ILE A 82 1.40 13.32 3.54
CA ILE A 82 0.57 12.41 4.34
C ILE A 82 0.35 11.10 3.59
N PHE A 83 0.25 10.01 4.32
CA PHE A 83 -0.23 8.76 3.77
C PHE A 83 -1.23 8.08 4.71
N LEU A 84 -2.18 7.34 4.14
CA LEU A 84 -3.10 6.47 4.87
C LEU A 84 -3.18 5.12 4.16
N ASP A 85 -2.93 4.06 4.93
CA ASP A 85 -3.09 2.69 4.45
C ASP A 85 -4.50 2.20 4.75
N ASP A 86 -5.10 1.48 3.79
CA ASP A 86 -6.46 0.93 3.86
C ASP A 86 -7.50 1.93 4.38
N VAL A 87 -7.60 3.08 3.71
CA VAL A 87 -8.32 4.29 4.15
C VAL A 87 -9.79 4.08 4.47
N PHE A 88 -10.46 3.07 3.90
CA PHE A 88 -11.87 2.78 4.14
C PHE A 88 -12.12 1.83 5.31
N ILE A 89 -11.08 1.33 5.98
CA ILE A 89 -11.24 0.53 7.20
C ILE A 89 -11.42 1.47 8.39
N ASN A 90 -12.59 1.39 9.06
CA ASN A 90 -12.93 2.21 10.23
C ASN A 90 -12.77 3.73 9.99
N ILE A 91 -13.17 4.16 8.80
CA ILE A 91 -13.05 5.56 8.38
C ILE A 91 -13.91 6.48 9.23
N ASN A 92 -13.34 7.63 9.62
CA ASN A 92 -14.10 8.82 10.00
C ASN A 92 -14.07 9.78 8.80
N GLU A 93 -15.18 9.87 8.08
CA GLU A 93 -15.26 10.63 6.83
C GLU A 93 -15.02 12.12 7.01
N GLU A 94 -15.51 12.72 8.11
CA GLU A 94 -15.29 14.14 8.41
C GLU A 94 -13.80 14.42 8.64
N LYS A 95 -13.14 13.57 9.42
CA LYS A 95 -11.71 13.71 9.67
C LYS A 95 -10.90 13.57 8.37
N LEU A 96 -11.22 12.58 7.53
CA LEU A 96 -10.55 12.41 6.24
C LEU A 96 -10.77 13.62 5.32
N PHE A 97 -11.99 14.17 5.33
CA PHE A 97 -12.29 15.40 4.57
C PHE A 97 -11.44 16.57 5.03
N HIS A 98 -11.26 16.77 6.33
CA HIS A 98 -10.38 17.81 6.88
C HIS A 98 -8.91 17.57 6.50
N VAL A 99 -8.42 16.34 6.53
CA VAL A 99 -7.07 15.98 6.09
C VAL A 99 -6.82 16.35 4.63
N ILE A 100 -7.75 16.00 3.75
CA ILE A 100 -7.65 16.32 2.32
C ILE A 100 -7.65 17.83 2.10
N ASN A 101 -8.50 18.56 2.82
CA ASN A 101 -8.55 20.03 2.75
C ASN A 101 -7.24 20.67 3.25
N HIS A 102 -6.67 20.14 4.34
CA HIS A 102 -5.38 20.58 4.85
C HIS A 102 -4.27 20.36 3.79
N CYS A 103 -4.22 19.18 3.17
CA CYS A 103 -3.25 18.91 2.11
C CYS A 103 -3.41 19.87 0.92
N LYS A 104 -4.65 20.22 0.54
CA LYS A 104 -4.92 21.19 -0.52
C LYS A 104 -4.48 22.60 -0.13
N LEU A 105 -4.79 23.04 1.08
CA LEU A 105 -4.45 24.36 1.59
C LEU A 105 -2.93 24.62 1.63
N TYR A 106 -2.18 23.62 2.08
CA TYR A 106 -0.73 23.73 2.23
C TYR A 106 0.06 23.12 1.06
N ASN A 107 -0.63 22.74 -0.01
CA ASN A 107 -0.02 22.18 -1.23
C ASN A 107 0.83 20.92 -0.97
N LEU A 108 0.37 20.06 -0.06
CA LEU A 108 1.05 18.83 0.36
C LEU A 108 0.63 17.66 -0.54
N LYS A 109 1.49 16.63 -0.60
CA LYS A 109 1.18 15.37 -1.25
C LYS A 109 0.42 14.46 -0.29
N ILE A 110 -0.53 13.68 -0.83
CA ILE A 110 -1.26 12.65 -0.08
C ILE A 110 -1.39 11.38 -0.91
N LEU A 111 -1.06 10.25 -0.30
CA LEU A 111 -1.26 8.91 -0.86
C LEU A 111 -2.22 8.11 0.02
N LEU A 112 -3.31 7.68 -0.57
CA LEU A 112 -4.32 6.82 0.05
C LEU A 112 -4.29 5.44 -0.60
N THR A 113 -4.41 4.39 0.21
CA THR A 113 -4.59 3.03 -0.34
C THR A 113 -5.91 2.42 0.09
N SER A 114 -6.45 1.51 -0.71
CA SER A 114 -7.64 0.73 -0.36
C SER A 114 -7.74 -0.56 -1.19
N ASP A 115 -8.44 -1.56 -0.67
CA ASP A 115 -8.91 -2.73 -1.42
C ASP A 115 -10.30 -2.50 -2.03
N ILE A 116 -11.04 -1.48 -1.54
CA ILE A 116 -12.35 -1.08 -2.04
C ILE A 116 -12.18 0.10 -2.99
N ASP A 117 -12.96 0.13 -4.07
CA ASP A 117 -12.96 1.26 -5.01
C ASP A 117 -13.70 2.46 -4.43
N ILE A 118 -13.28 3.67 -4.83
CA ILE A 118 -14.00 4.92 -4.49
C ILE A 118 -15.47 4.87 -4.97
N TYR A 119 -15.71 4.20 -6.09
CA TYR A 119 -17.06 4.11 -6.66
C TYR A 119 -17.95 3.10 -5.93
N ASP A 120 -17.37 2.07 -5.33
CA ASP A 120 -18.06 0.99 -4.63
C ASP A 120 -18.30 1.30 -3.15
N PHE A 121 -17.59 2.29 -2.59
CA PHE A 121 -17.74 2.66 -1.19
C PHE A 121 -18.99 3.53 -0.97
N ASN A 122 -19.78 3.18 0.04
CA ASN A 122 -20.99 3.93 0.43
C ASN A 122 -20.63 5.11 1.34
N PHE A 123 -20.37 6.26 0.73
CA PHE A 123 -20.06 7.49 1.46
C PHE A 123 -21.31 8.09 2.11
N LEU A 124 -21.20 8.48 3.36
CA LEU A 124 -22.17 9.31 4.05
C LEU A 124 -21.99 10.80 3.67
N LEU A 125 -20.73 11.21 3.44
CA LEU A 125 -20.36 12.58 3.10
C LEU A 125 -20.10 12.72 1.60
N ASN A 126 -21.06 13.27 0.86
CA ASN A 126 -20.96 13.48 -0.59
C ASN A 126 -19.77 14.37 -1.00
N ASP A 127 -19.43 15.35 -0.17
CA ASP A 127 -18.29 16.24 -0.42
C ASP A 127 -16.96 15.49 -0.39
N LEU A 128 -16.80 14.52 0.53
CA LEU A 128 -15.63 13.65 0.56
C LEU A 128 -15.54 12.82 -0.72
N LYS A 129 -16.66 12.19 -1.14
CA LYS A 129 -16.72 11.42 -2.39
C LYS A 129 -16.28 12.26 -3.59
N SER A 130 -16.79 13.49 -3.69
CA SER A 130 -16.44 14.41 -4.77
C SER A 130 -14.95 14.76 -4.76
N ARG A 131 -14.37 14.95 -3.58
CA ARG A 131 -12.94 15.24 -3.44
C ARG A 131 -12.06 14.06 -3.81
N LEU A 132 -12.41 12.84 -3.37
CA LEU A 132 -11.65 11.64 -3.70
C LEU A 132 -11.66 11.34 -5.20
N LYS A 133 -12.75 11.66 -5.90
CA LYS A 133 -12.82 11.54 -7.38
C LYS A 133 -11.83 12.46 -8.12
N THR A 134 -11.28 13.48 -7.47
CA THR A 134 -10.25 14.35 -8.06
C THR A 134 -8.84 13.81 -7.90
N PHE A 135 -8.66 12.70 -7.19
CA PHE A 135 -7.37 12.06 -7.02
C PHE A 135 -6.91 11.37 -8.31
N THR A 136 -5.62 11.35 -8.53
CA THR A 136 -5.04 10.49 -9.55
C THR A 136 -5.20 9.06 -9.10
N TYR A 137 -5.96 8.30 -9.86
CA TYR A 137 -6.28 6.91 -9.56
C TYR A 137 -5.28 5.99 -10.24
N THR A 138 -4.76 5.04 -9.48
CA THR A 138 -3.96 3.93 -10.01
C THR A 138 -4.32 2.64 -9.30
N LYS A 139 -4.04 1.50 -9.92
CA LYS A 139 -4.41 0.20 -9.37
C LYS A 139 -3.29 -0.83 -9.50
N ILE A 140 -3.24 -1.72 -8.54
CA ILE A 140 -2.54 -3.00 -8.64
C ILE A 140 -3.60 -4.05 -8.99
N ASN A 141 -3.38 -4.80 -10.07
CA ASN A 141 -4.25 -5.90 -10.46
C ASN A 141 -3.95 -7.15 -9.63
N ASN A 142 -4.81 -8.17 -9.75
CA ASN A 142 -4.51 -9.48 -9.18
C ASN A 142 -3.19 -10.00 -9.74
N PRO A 143 -2.37 -10.69 -8.91
CA PRO A 143 -1.14 -11.28 -9.39
C PRO A 143 -1.44 -12.32 -10.48
N ASP A 144 -0.61 -12.35 -11.50
CA ASP A 144 -0.62 -13.42 -12.49
C ASP A 144 0.30 -14.57 -12.04
N ASP A 145 0.25 -15.69 -12.77
CA ASP A 145 1.00 -16.90 -12.43
C ASP A 145 2.52 -16.63 -12.33
N ASP A 146 3.05 -15.77 -13.22
CA ASP A 146 4.47 -15.37 -13.20
C ASP A 146 4.82 -14.63 -11.89
N MET A 147 3.98 -13.69 -11.46
CA MET A 147 4.13 -12.99 -10.20
C MET A 147 4.09 -13.95 -9.01
N ILE A 148 3.10 -14.85 -9.00
CA ILE A 148 2.94 -15.85 -7.93
C ILE A 148 4.17 -16.73 -7.86
N LEU A 149 4.65 -17.27 -8.98
CA LEU A 149 5.83 -18.11 -9.05
C LEU A 149 7.08 -17.40 -8.50
N LYS A 150 7.30 -16.16 -8.88
CA LYS A 150 8.46 -15.38 -8.42
C LYS A 150 8.39 -15.04 -6.94
N LEU A 151 7.22 -14.67 -6.43
CA LEU A 151 7.02 -14.42 -5.00
C LEU A 151 7.22 -15.70 -4.18
N LEU A 152 6.69 -16.84 -4.64
CA LEU A 152 6.92 -18.14 -4.00
C LEU A 152 8.40 -18.49 -3.99
N THR A 153 9.09 -18.34 -5.13
CA THR A 153 10.51 -18.61 -5.23
C THR A 153 11.32 -17.75 -4.25
N LYS A 154 11.03 -16.44 -4.18
CA LYS A 154 11.65 -15.53 -3.21
C LYS A 154 11.43 -16.01 -1.78
N LEU A 155 10.18 -16.32 -1.41
CA LEU A 155 9.86 -16.81 -0.06
C LEU A 155 10.58 -18.13 0.28
N LEU A 156 10.67 -19.04 -0.66
CA LEU A 156 11.38 -20.32 -0.44
C LEU A 156 12.88 -20.10 -0.20
N ILE A 157 13.50 -19.21 -0.97
CA ILE A 157 14.92 -18.83 -0.80
C ILE A 157 15.13 -18.17 0.56
N GLU A 158 14.31 -17.21 0.95
CA GLU A 158 14.40 -16.51 2.24
C GLU A 158 14.23 -17.50 3.43
N LYS A 159 13.34 -18.48 3.28
CA LYS A 159 13.12 -19.53 4.29
C LYS A 159 14.13 -20.68 4.23
N LYS A 160 15.07 -20.64 3.26
CA LYS A 160 16.03 -21.73 3.01
C LYS A 160 15.39 -23.08 2.77
N ILE A 161 14.20 -23.08 2.12
CA ILE A 161 13.45 -24.29 1.78
C ILE A 161 13.87 -24.73 0.37
N ILE A 162 14.35 -25.97 0.25
CA ILE A 162 14.69 -26.57 -1.04
C ILE A 162 13.50 -27.41 -1.51
N VAL A 163 12.89 -27.03 -2.62
CA VAL A 163 11.83 -27.79 -3.27
C VAL A 163 12.45 -28.75 -4.28
N LYS A 164 12.30 -30.05 -4.05
CA LYS A 164 12.87 -31.10 -4.93
C LYS A 164 11.99 -31.43 -6.14
N ASN A 165 10.67 -31.19 -6.04
CA ASN A 165 9.72 -31.50 -7.10
C ASN A 165 9.09 -30.21 -7.68
N LYS A 166 9.18 -30.04 -9.02
CA LYS A 166 8.60 -28.87 -9.71
C LYS A 166 7.07 -28.86 -9.72
N ASP A 167 6.42 -30.00 -9.66
CA ASP A 167 4.95 -30.12 -9.68
C ASP A 167 4.30 -29.39 -8.48
N ILE A 168 5.08 -29.16 -7.41
CA ILE A 168 4.61 -28.39 -6.25
C ILE A 168 4.29 -26.94 -6.63
N PHE A 169 5.03 -26.35 -7.56
CA PHE A 169 4.76 -24.97 -7.98
C PHE A 169 3.43 -24.87 -8.74
N ASP A 170 3.15 -25.80 -9.66
CA ASP A 170 1.89 -25.84 -10.39
C ASP A 170 0.70 -26.03 -9.45
N TYR A 171 0.86 -26.90 -8.45
CA TYR A 171 -0.15 -27.11 -7.42
C TYR A 171 -0.40 -25.85 -6.57
N LEU A 172 0.65 -25.11 -6.20
CA LEU A 172 0.53 -23.89 -5.40
C LEU A 172 -0.08 -22.73 -6.21
N ILE A 173 0.30 -22.58 -7.48
CA ILE A 173 -0.24 -21.55 -8.37
C ILE A 173 -1.75 -21.72 -8.57
N THR A 174 -2.23 -22.95 -8.74
CA THR A 174 -3.66 -23.22 -8.94
C THR A 174 -4.53 -22.94 -7.71
N ARG A 175 -3.93 -22.71 -6.53
CA ARG A 175 -4.63 -22.48 -5.26
C ARG A 175 -4.32 -21.10 -4.61
N ALA A 176 -3.49 -20.30 -5.22
CA ALA A 176 -3.15 -18.97 -4.75
C ALA A 176 -4.19 -17.93 -5.18
#